data_8376a35791ba2740bfad694daa3a93ce
#
_entry.id   8376a35791ba2740bfad694daa3a93ce
#
_cell.length_a   1.000
_cell.length_b   1.000
_cell.length_c   1.000
_cell.angle_alpha   90.00
_cell.angle_beta   90.00
_cell.angle_gamma   90.00
#
_symmetry.space_group_name_H-M   'P 1'
#
loop_
_entity.id
_entity.type
_entity.pdbx_description
1 polymer ?
#
loop_
_entity_poly.entity_id
_entity_poly.type
_entity_poly.pdbx_seq_one_letter_code
_entity_poly.pdbx_strand_id
1 'polypeptide(L)'
;MPATYGAVYSALKHSLEMMPYAEITSLLDVGAGTGTATWAVNELLKIESNICVENEEYMLNLGQKLMKNEIDNVQWIKKNIITDNIEEKADLVISSYVLNEIKSENRNQILEKLWNSTGKLLLIIEPGTPEGYNQIKEIRDYFIKKGANIVAPCAHEKECKISKNDWCAFSCRVARTKVHKLLKEGEAPYEDEKFSYIAVSKMKTDKK
;
A
#
# COMPACT_ATOMS: atom_id res chain seq x y z
N MET A 1 8.89 -10.05 3.18
CA MET A 1 9.49 -9.09 2.23
C MET A 1 9.25 -9.42 0.74
N PRO A 2 9.68 -10.51 0.10
CA PRO A 2 9.56 -10.64 -1.36
C PRO A 2 8.11 -10.60 -1.86
N ALA A 3 7.17 -11.21 -1.15
CA ALA A 3 5.78 -11.30 -1.55
C ALA A 3 5.08 -9.94 -1.53
N THR A 4 5.17 -9.21 -0.41
CA THR A 4 4.63 -7.86 -0.26
C THR A 4 5.22 -6.88 -1.27
N TYR A 5 6.52 -7.00 -1.60
CA TYR A 5 7.16 -6.19 -2.63
C TYR A 5 6.44 -6.34 -3.98
N GLY A 6 6.22 -7.58 -4.44
CA GLY A 6 5.56 -7.85 -5.71
C GLY A 6 4.11 -7.32 -5.76
N ALA A 7 3.38 -7.43 -4.66
CA ALA A 7 2.02 -6.89 -4.55
C ALA A 7 2.01 -5.36 -4.66
N VAL A 8 2.87 -4.66 -3.91
CA VAL A 8 2.99 -3.19 -3.98
C VAL A 8 3.43 -2.74 -5.37
N TYR A 9 4.48 -3.37 -5.94
CA TYR A 9 4.97 -3.05 -7.28
C TYR A 9 3.85 -3.17 -8.32
N SER A 10 3.11 -4.28 -8.32
CA SER A 10 2.04 -4.53 -9.29
C SER A 10 0.87 -3.57 -9.13
N ALA A 11 0.41 -3.33 -7.90
CA ALA A 11 -0.68 -2.41 -7.61
C ALA A 11 -0.32 -0.96 -7.96
N LEU A 12 0.90 -0.53 -7.60
CA LEU A 12 1.37 0.82 -7.90
C LEU A 12 1.54 1.02 -9.40
N LYS A 13 2.20 0.09 -10.11
CA LYS A 13 2.39 0.17 -11.56
C LYS A 13 1.06 0.33 -12.28
N HIS A 14 0.05 -0.50 -11.95
CA HIS A 14 -1.28 -0.38 -12.54
C HIS A 14 -1.94 0.97 -12.20
N SER A 15 -1.78 1.45 -10.97
CA SER A 15 -2.35 2.74 -10.57
C SER A 15 -1.71 3.92 -11.32
N LEU A 16 -0.40 3.88 -11.57
CA LEU A 16 0.33 4.90 -12.34
C LEU A 16 -0.07 4.90 -13.81
N GLU A 17 -0.34 3.74 -14.40
CA GLU A 17 -0.85 3.63 -15.78
C GLU A 17 -2.20 4.36 -15.95
N MET A 18 -3.01 4.41 -14.87
CA MET A 18 -4.27 5.15 -14.84
C MET A 18 -4.11 6.65 -14.55
N MET A 19 -2.91 7.09 -14.18
CA MET A 19 -2.56 8.48 -13.86
C MET A 19 -1.25 8.94 -14.54
N PRO A 20 -1.15 8.86 -15.88
CA PRO A 20 0.13 9.04 -16.58
C PRO A 20 0.72 10.45 -16.45
N TYR A 21 -0.06 11.43 -16.03
CA TYR A 21 0.38 12.82 -15.86
C TYR A 21 0.67 13.20 -14.39
N ALA A 22 0.58 12.25 -13.45
CA ALA A 22 0.86 12.51 -12.06
C ALA A 22 2.37 12.47 -11.83
N GLU A 23 2.98 13.63 -11.65
CA GLU A 23 4.35 13.70 -11.14
C GLU A 23 4.32 13.42 -9.63
N ILE A 24 4.98 12.34 -9.21
CA ILE A 24 5.05 11.90 -7.81
C ILE A 24 6.52 11.91 -7.41
N THR A 25 6.88 12.78 -6.47
CA THR A 25 8.27 12.98 -6.03
C THR A 25 8.46 12.72 -4.54
N SER A 26 7.40 12.52 -3.78
CA SER A 26 7.47 12.24 -2.35
C SER A 26 6.60 11.05 -1.95
N LEU A 27 7.13 10.24 -1.01
CA LEU A 27 6.49 9.05 -0.47
C LEU A 27 6.33 9.14 1.04
N LEU A 28 5.15 8.74 1.53
CA LEU A 28 4.89 8.40 2.93
C LEU A 28 4.42 6.95 3.00
N ASP A 29 5.24 6.08 3.57
CA ASP A 29 4.98 4.65 3.79
C ASP A 29 4.53 4.46 5.25
N VAL A 30 3.26 4.15 5.48
CA VAL A 30 2.65 4.07 6.80
C VAL A 30 2.42 2.63 7.22
N GLY A 31 3.06 2.25 8.34
CA GLY A 31 3.23 0.85 8.73
C GLY A 31 4.29 0.19 7.87
N ALA A 32 5.40 0.89 7.69
CA ALA A 32 6.43 0.53 6.71
C ALA A 32 7.09 -0.83 6.97
N GLY A 33 7.01 -1.36 8.19
CA GLY A 33 7.71 -2.57 8.57
C GLY A 33 9.22 -2.40 8.36
N THR A 34 9.78 -3.20 7.47
CA THR A 34 11.18 -3.05 7.02
C THR A 34 11.34 -2.22 5.75
N GLY A 35 10.28 -1.50 5.34
CA GLY A 35 10.29 -0.60 4.19
C GLY A 35 10.06 -1.26 2.83
N THR A 36 9.36 -2.39 2.80
CA THR A 36 9.15 -3.15 1.56
C THR A 36 8.41 -2.34 0.49
N ALA A 37 7.41 -1.54 0.89
CA ALA A 37 6.69 -0.69 -0.04
C ALA A 37 7.60 0.44 -0.56
N THR A 38 8.41 1.03 0.30
CA THR A 38 9.39 2.06 -0.10
C THR A 38 10.36 1.54 -1.17
N TRP A 39 10.86 0.29 -1.05
CA TRP A 39 11.68 -0.34 -2.09
C TRP A 39 10.94 -0.46 -3.42
N ALA A 40 9.70 -0.94 -3.41
CA ALA A 40 8.90 -1.13 -4.63
C ALA A 40 8.58 0.21 -5.31
N VAL A 41 8.37 1.28 -4.54
CA VAL A 41 8.12 2.62 -5.07
C VAL A 41 9.37 3.19 -5.75
N ASN A 42 10.53 3.09 -5.11
CA ASN A 42 11.78 3.64 -5.65
C ASN A 42 12.29 2.88 -6.88
N GLU A 43 11.83 1.66 -7.12
CA GLU A 43 12.06 0.94 -8.38
C GLU A 43 11.23 1.51 -9.55
N LEU A 44 10.03 2.02 -9.26
CA LEU A 44 9.10 2.53 -10.28
C LEU A 44 9.19 4.04 -10.49
N LEU A 45 9.56 4.79 -9.46
CA LEU A 45 9.51 6.25 -9.43
C LEU A 45 10.81 6.83 -8.89
N LYS A 46 11.18 8.00 -9.41
CA LYS A 46 12.27 8.79 -8.84
C LYS A 46 11.73 9.61 -7.67
N ILE A 47 11.88 9.10 -6.45
CA ILE A 47 11.42 9.78 -5.23
C ILE A 47 12.54 10.63 -4.65
N GLU A 48 12.25 11.89 -4.37
CA GLU A 48 13.16 12.87 -3.78
C GLU A 48 13.11 12.87 -2.26
N SER A 49 11.98 12.46 -1.67
CA SER A 49 11.78 12.37 -0.22
C SER A 49 10.96 11.14 0.15
N ASN A 50 11.54 10.28 0.96
CA ASN A 50 10.90 9.08 1.48
C ASN A 50 10.71 9.21 3.00
N ILE A 51 9.49 9.02 3.49
CA ILE A 51 9.18 8.98 4.92
C ILE A 51 8.57 7.63 5.23
N CYS A 52 9.20 6.87 6.14
CA CYS A 52 8.72 5.59 6.64
C CYS A 52 8.23 5.77 8.08
N VAL A 53 6.96 5.49 8.33
CA VAL A 53 6.36 5.50 9.67
C VAL A 53 6.16 4.07 10.13
N GLU A 54 6.75 3.71 11.28
CA GLU A 54 6.69 2.37 11.84
C GLU A 54 6.61 2.43 13.38
N ASN A 55 5.77 1.58 13.98
CA ASN A 55 5.60 1.52 15.42
C ASN A 55 6.62 0.60 16.10
N GLU A 56 6.95 -0.53 15.45
CA GLU A 56 7.85 -1.53 15.99
C GLU A 56 9.31 -1.13 15.78
N GLU A 57 9.99 -0.83 16.89
CA GLU A 57 11.37 -0.34 16.87
C GLU A 57 12.36 -1.30 16.21
N TYR A 58 12.15 -2.61 16.39
CA TYR A 58 13.00 -3.61 15.74
C TYR A 58 12.87 -3.57 14.22
N MET A 59 11.64 -3.48 13.70
CA MET A 59 11.37 -3.40 12.26
C MET A 59 11.91 -2.10 11.66
N LEU A 60 11.71 -0.99 12.35
CA LEU A 60 12.25 0.33 11.97
C LEU A 60 13.78 0.29 11.86
N ASN A 61 14.45 -0.20 12.90
CA ASN A 61 15.93 -0.29 12.94
C ASN A 61 16.47 -1.24 11.85
N LEU A 62 15.76 -2.33 11.57
CA LEU A 62 16.13 -3.26 10.50
C LEU A 62 15.94 -2.60 9.13
N GLY A 63 14.83 -1.89 8.91
CA GLY A 63 14.56 -1.15 7.68
C GLY A 63 15.64 -0.09 7.40
N GLN A 64 16.01 0.69 8.42
CA GLN A 64 17.11 1.66 8.31
C GLN A 64 18.44 1.02 7.87
N LYS A 65 18.77 -0.13 8.46
CA LYS A 65 19.99 -0.86 8.10
C LYS A 65 19.96 -1.38 6.67
N LEU A 66 18.81 -1.93 6.24
CA LEU A 66 18.64 -2.47 4.89
C LEU A 66 18.69 -1.40 3.80
N MET A 67 18.13 -0.21 4.07
CA MET A 67 18.08 0.89 3.10
C MET A 67 19.32 1.76 3.07
N LYS A 68 20.19 1.62 4.07
CA LYS A 68 21.40 2.44 4.17
C LYS A 68 22.28 2.29 2.92
N ASN A 69 22.58 3.40 2.26
CA ASN A 69 23.33 3.50 1.01
C ASN A 69 22.66 2.87 -0.24
N GLU A 70 21.39 2.46 -0.15
CA GLU A 70 20.64 1.85 -1.26
C GLU A 70 19.52 2.78 -1.74
N ILE A 71 18.85 3.48 -0.81
CA ILE A 71 17.82 4.45 -1.12
C ILE A 71 18.18 5.77 -0.42
N ASP A 72 18.26 6.82 -1.21
CA ASP A 72 18.57 8.16 -0.70
C ASP A 72 17.36 8.82 -0.04
N ASN A 73 17.62 9.81 0.84
CA ASN A 73 16.61 10.68 1.44
C ASN A 73 15.46 9.92 2.13
N VAL A 74 15.80 8.91 2.94
CA VAL A 74 14.83 8.15 3.74
C VAL A 74 14.84 8.62 5.18
N GLN A 75 13.71 9.14 5.65
CA GLN A 75 13.45 9.46 7.05
C GLN A 75 12.59 8.37 7.69
N TRP A 76 13.04 7.84 8.82
CA TRP A 76 12.27 6.89 9.62
C TRP A 76 11.72 7.56 10.87
N ILE A 77 10.41 7.39 11.12
CA ILE A 77 9.71 8.01 12.24
C ILE A 77 9.00 6.91 13.02
N LYS A 78 9.31 6.83 14.32
CA LYS A 78 8.59 5.91 15.22
C LYS A 78 7.27 6.55 15.64
N LYS A 79 6.16 6.04 15.13
CA LYS A 79 4.79 6.46 15.48
C LYS A 79 3.83 5.28 15.45
N ASN A 80 2.85 5.31 16.35
CA ASN A 80 1.71 4.41 16.31
C ASN A 80 0.56 5.08 15.57
N ILE A 81 0.17 4.54 14.42
CA ILE A 81 -0.88 5.11 13.57
C ILE A 81 -2.25 5.25 14.28
N ILE A 82 -2.51 4.46 15.33
CA ILE A 82 -3.76 4.50 16.08
C ILE A 82 -3.77 5.73 17.00
N THR A 83 -2.72 5.90 17.82
CA THR A 83 -2.66 6.90 18.89
C THR A 83 -2.07 8.22 18.44
N ASP A 84 -1.10 8.19 17.53
CA ASP A 84 -0.32 9.37 17.19
C ASP A 84 -0.89 10.08 15.95
N ASN A 85 -0.64 11.38 15.84
CA ASN A 85 -0.98 12.14 14.66
C ASN A 85 0.09 11.95 13.58
N ILE A 86 -0.35 11.80 12.32
CA ILE A 86 0.50 11.83 11.15
C ILE A 86 0.40 13.24 10.56
N GLU A 87 1.43 14.03 10.77
CA GLU A 87 1.51 15.42 10.27
C GLU A 87 2.24 15.48 8.92
N GLU A 88 2.99 14.43 8.63
CA GLU A 88 3.75 14.24 7.41
C GLU A 88 2.80 14.18 6.19
N LYS A 89 3.23 14.77 5.10
CA LYS A 89 2.49 14.79 3.83
C LYS A 89 3.40 14.36 2.69
N ALA A 90 2.83 13.64 1.74
CA ALA A 90 3.54 13.24 0.52
C ALA A 90 2.59 13.20 -0.67
N ASP A 91 3.13 13.24 -1.87
CA ASP A 91 2.37 13.04 -3.11
C ASP A 91 1.71 11.66 -3.12
N LEU A 92 2.49 10.62 -2.76
CA LEU A 92 2.06 9.24 -2.63
C LEU A 92 2.07 8.83 -1.17
N VAL A 93 0.93 8.35 -0.69
CA VAL A 93 0.82 7.67 0.61
C VAL A 93 0.50 6.22 0.38
N ILE A 94 1.24 5.32 1.04
CA ILE A 94 1.00 3.88 0.98
C ILE A 94 0.73 3.33 2.38
N SER A 95 -0.22 2.42 2.46
CA SER A 95 -0.44 1.54 3.61
C SER A 95 -0.63 0.13 3.09
N SER A 96 0.32 -0.77 3.39
CA SER A 96 0.31 -2.14 2.86
C SER A 96 0.34 -3.17 3.97
N TYR A 97 -0.71 -4.00 4.04
CA TYR A 97 -0.88 -5.07 5.03
C TYR A 97 -0.91 -4.55 6.48
N VAL A 98 -1.50 -3.36 6.69
CA VAL A 98 -1.60 -2.69 8.00
C VAL A 98 -3.01 -2.70 8.54
N LEU A 99 -4.00 -2.37 7.68
CA LEU A 99 -5.36 -2.15 8.14
C LEU A 99 -6.07 -3.45 8.57
N ASN A 100 -5.61 -4.61 8.10
CA ASN A 100 -6.07 -5.91 8.56
C ASN A 100 -5.73 -6.21 10.02
N GLU A 101 -4.69 -5.56 10.57
CA GLU A 101 -4.29 -5.69 11.97
C GLU A 101 -5.05 -4.73 12.89
N ILE A 102 -5.83 -3.80 12.31
CA ILE A 102 -6.49 -2.73 13.02
C ILE A 102 -7.96 -3.06 13.26
N LYS A 103 -8.43 -2.88 14.49
CA LYS A 103 -9.84 -3.03 14.85
C LYS A 103 -10.71 -2.10 14.01
N SER A 104 -11.89 -2.59 13.61
CA SER A 104 -12.81 -1.85 12.73
C SER A 104 -13.22 -0.48 13.29
N GLU A 105 -13.31 -0.33 14.62
CA GLU A 105 -13.65 0.91 15.31
C GLU A 105 -12.65 2.05 15.05
N ASN A 106 -11.35 1.73 14.86
CA ASN A 106 -10.29 2.70 14.63
C ASN A 106 -10.04 2.98 13.14
N ARG A 107 -10.59 2.14 12.25
CA ARG A 107 -10.27 2.17 10.81
C ARG A 107 -10.60 3.51 10.15
N ASN A 108 -11.80 4.04 10.41
CA ASN A 108 -12.20 5.32 9.80
C ASN A 108 -11.31 6.49 10.21
N GLN A 109 -10.85 6.52 11.47
CA GLN A 109 -9.92 7.54 11.94
C GLN A 109 -8.58 7.43 11.21
N ILE A 110 -8.10 6.21 10.98
CA ILE A 110 -6.84 5.97 10.27
C ILE A 110 -6.97 6.33 8.80
N LEU A 111 -8.07 5.95 8.15
CA LEU A 111 -8.33 6.36 6.76
C LEU A 111 -8.34 7.88 6.60
N GLU A 112 -8.89 8.60 7.58
CA GLU A 112 -8.86 10.07 7.59
C GLU A 112 -7.42 10.61 7.73
N LYS A 113 -6.60 10.03 8.62
CA LYS A 113 -5.18 10.42 8.76
C LYS A 113 -4.42 10.19 7.45
N LEU A 114 -4.55 9.00 6.85
CA LEU A 114 -3.91 8.67 5.57
C LEU A 114 -4.35 9.64 4.46
N TRP A 115 -5.65 9.92 4.38
CA TRP A 115 -6.20 10.84 3.38
C TRP A 115 -5.69 12.28 3.56
N ASN A 116 -5.61 12.75 4.79
CA ASN A 116 -5.13 14.10 5.10
C ASN A 116 -3.62 14.25 4.77
N SER A 117 -2.86 13.16 4.90
CA SER A 117 -1.43 13.11 4.54
C SER A 117 -1.19 12.99 3.03
N THR A 118 -2.23 12.61 2.25
CA THR A 118 -2.11 12.37 0.81
C THR A 118 -2.16 13.68 0.03
N GLY A 119 -1.16 13.93 -0.80
CA GLY A 119 -1.15 15.01 -1.78
C GLY A 119 -1.88 14.65 -3.08
N LYS A 120 -1.51 13.54 -3.70
CA LYS A 120 -2.00 13.12 -5.03
C LYS A 120 -2.65 11.74 -5.02
N LEU A 121 -1.95 10.71 -4.56
CA LEU A 121 -2.38 9.31 -4.63
C LEU A 121 -2.26 8.63 -3.27
N LEU A 122 -3.31 7.94 -2.84
CA LEU A 122 -3.31 7.01 -1.72
C LEU A 122 -3.48 5.59 -2.26
N LEU A 123 -2.56 4.70 -1.91
CA LEU A 123 -2.59 3.28 -2.25
C LEU A 123 -2.71 2.44 -0.97
N ILE A 124 -3.75 1.65 -0.87
CA ILE A 124 -3.99 0.71 0.23
C ILE A 124 -4.01 -0.70 -0.33
N ILE A 125 -3.24 -1.59 0.29
CA ILE A 125 -3.08 -2.99 -0.14
C ILE A 125 -3.31 -3.88 1.07
N GLU A 126 -4.11 -4.93 0.89
CA GLU A 126 -4.46 -5.89 1.93
C GLU A 126 -4.37 -7.33 1.39
N PRO A 127 -4.34 -8.36 2.24
CA PRO A 127 -4.32 -9.74 1.78
C PRO A 127 -5.45 -10.06 0.81
N GLY A 128 -5.18 -10.87 -0.21
CA GLY A 128 -6.17 -11.32 -1.22
C GLY A 128 -7.11 -12.40 -0.70
N THR A 129 -7.53 -12.31 0.56
CA THR A 129 -8.52 -13.16 1.21
C THR A 129 -9.92 -12.55 1.12
N PRO A 130 -11.00 -13.32 1.38
CA PRO A 130 -12.34 -12.76 1.47
C PRO A 130 -12.45 -11.59 2.45
N GLU A 131 -11.78 -11.68 3.60
CA GLU A 131 -11.74 -10.63 4.63
C GLU A 131 -11.03 -9.38 4.11
N GLY A 132 -9.85 -9.53 3.51
CA GLY A 132 -9.07 -8.42 2.95
C GLY A 132 -9.83 -7.73 1.81
N TYR A 133 -10.49 -8.50 0.93
CA TYR A 133 -11.35 -7.93 -0.11
C TYR A 133 -12.53 -7.14 0.48
N ASN A 134 -13.23 -7.69 1.47
CA ASN A 134 -14.35 -7.00 2.11
C ASN A 134 -13.88 -5.68 2.74
N GLN A 135 -12.72 -5.69 3.37
CA GLN A 135 -12.11 -4.50 3.92
C GLN A 135 -11.78 -3.46 2.84
N ILE A 136 -11.18 -3.85 1.72
CA ILE A 136 -10.91 -2.96 0.59
C ILE A 136 -12.22 -2.40 0.01
N LYS A 137 -13.29 -3.19 -0.04
CA LYS A 137 -14.60 -2.73 -0.49
C LYS A 137 -15.19 -1.66 0.43
N GLU A 138 -15.12 -1.87 1.76
CA GLU A 138 -15.55 -0.88 2.76
C GLU A 138 -14.75 0.42 2.63
N ILE A 139 -13.42 0.31 2.46
CA ILE A 139 -12.51 1.45 2.26
C ILE A 139 -12.87 2.20 0.97
N ARG A 140 -13.18 1.48 -0.10
CA ARG A 140 -13.64 2.07 -1.36
C ARG A 140 -14.93 2.89 -1.16
N ASP A 141 -15.91 2.31 -0.47
CA ASP A 141 -17.18 2.99 -0.21
C ASP A 141 -17.01 4.23 0.68
N TYR A 142 -16.06 4.17 1.63
CA TYR A 142 -15.68 5.32 2.44
C TYR A 142 -15.13 6.46 1.57
N PHE A 143 -14.21 6.18 0.66
CA PHE A 143 -13.60 7.21 -0.19
C PHE A 143 -14.56 7.74 -1.25
N ILE A 144 -15.46 6.93 -1.78
CA ILE A 144 -16.53 7.40 -2.67
C ILE A 144 -17.41 8.42 -1.95
N LYS A 145 -17.83 8.15 -0.71
CA LYS A 145 -18.61 9.08 0.12
C LYS A 145 -17.86 10.38 0.43
N LYS A 146 -16.54 10.34 0.47
CA LYS A 146 -15.65 11.52 0.62
C LYS A 146 -15.45 12.30 -0.68
N GLY A 147 -15.96 11.82 -1.81
CA GLY A 147 -15.78 12.45 -3.11
C GLY A 147 -14.40 12.26 -3.71
N ALA A 148 -13.64 11.26 -3.25
CA ALA A 148 -12.35 10.89 -3.83
C ALA A 148 -12.54 10.23 -5.20
N ASN A 149 -11.56 10.39 -6.11
CA ASN A 149 -11.56 9.71 -7.39
C ASN A 149 -10.96 8.32 -7.22
N ILE A 150 -11.68 7.27 -7.61
CA ILE A 150 -11.15 5.92 -7.64
C ILE A 150 -10.29 5.76 -8.88
N VAL A 151 -9.02 5.41 -8.67
CA VAL A 151 -8.00 5.24 -9.73
C VAL A 151 -7.91 3.80 -10.19
N ALA A 152 -7.75 2.88 -9.23
CA ALA A 152 -7.55 1.45 -9.49
C ALA A 152 -8.11 0.61 -8.32
N PRO A 153 -8.42 -0.66 -8.55
CA PRO A 153 -8.33 -1.42 -9.80
C PRO A 153 -9.46 -1.10 -10.80
N CYS A 154 -10.58 -0.57 -10.33
CA CYS A 154 -11.74 -0.23 -11.14
C CYS A 154 -11.95 1.29 -11.11
N ALA A 155 -11.52 2.00 -12.15
CA ALA A 155 -11.52 3.46 -12.26
C ALA A 155 -12.93 4.05 -12.40
N HIS A 156 -13.83 3.73 -11.46
CA HIS A 156 -15.19 4.27 -11.42
C HIS A 156 -15.76 4.22 -9.99
N GLU A 157 -16.78 5.03 -9.71
CA GLU A 157 -17.48 5.09 -8.41
C GLU A 157 -18.78 4.27 -8.39
N LYS A 158 -19.07 3.50 -9.44
CA LYS A 158 -20.27 2.62 -9.51
C LYS A 158 -20.12 1.47 -8.51
N GLU A 159 -21.25 0.87 -8.14
CA GLU A 159 -21.27 -0.30 -7.28
C GLU A 159 -20.42 -1.44 -7.84
N CYS A 160 -19.73 -2.16 -6.94
CA CYS A 160 -18.94 -3.34 -7.29
C CYS A 160 -19.89 -4.48 -7.68
N LYS A 161 -19.65 -5.08 -8.85
CA LYS A 161 -20.50 -6.15 -9.41
C LYS A 161 -20.14 -7.56 -8.92
N ILE A 162 -19.09 -7.71 -8.10
CA ILE A 162 -18.70 -9.00 -7.53
C ILE A 162 -19.84 -9.51 -6.65
N SER A 163 -20.25 -10.76 -6.85
CA SER A 163 -21.32 -11.40 -6.10
C SER A 163 -20.94 -11.55 -4.60
N LYS A 164 -21.96 -11.70 -3.73
CA LYS A 164 -21.73 -11.85 -2.28
C LYS A 164 -20.91 -13.09 -1.91
N ASN A 165 -20.86 -14.10 -2.78
CA ASN A 165 -20.17 -15.37 -2.55
C ASN A 165 -18.80 -15.43 -3.22
N ASP A 166 -18.32 -14.32 -3.77
CA ASP A 166 -17.05 -14.22 -4.48
C ASP A 166 -16.27 -12.98 -4.03
N TRP A 167 -14.98 -12.93 -4.31
CA TRP A 167 -14.11 -11.81 -3.95
C TRP A 167 -13.11 -11.52 -5.06
N CYS A 168 -12.68 -10.26 -5.12
CA CYS A 168 -11.69 -9.80 -6.07
C CYS A 168 -10.30 -9.84 -5.41
N ALA A 169 -9.40 -10.62 -5.98
CA ALA A 169 -8.00 -10.63 -5.60
C ALA A 169 -7.12 -10.64 -6.86
N PHE A 170 -5.97 -9.99 -6.74
CA PHE A 170 -4.91 -9.98 -7.73
C PHE A 170 -3.81 -10.94 -7.28
N SER A 171 -2.97 -11.35 -8.20
CA SER A 171 -1.89 -12.27 -7.91
C SER A 171 -0.61 -11.80 -8.60
N CYS A 172 0.50 -11.82 -7.88
CA CYS A 172 1.83 -11.64 -8.45
C CYS A 172 2.71 -12.83 -8.11
N ARG A 173 3.52 -13.26 -9.09
CA ARG A 173 4.45 -14.36 -8.90
C ARG A 173 5.79 -13.87 -8.39
N VAL A 174 6.22 -14.43 -7.27
CA VAL A 174 7.47 -14.08 -6.60
C VAL A 174 8.38 -15.30 -6.53
N ALA A 175 9.63 -15.16 -6.96
CA ALA A 175 10.62 -16.22 -6.84
C ALA A 175 10.97 -16.48 -5.37
N ARG A 176 10.98 -17.74 -4.95
CA ARG A 176 11.40 -18.13 -3.62
C ARG A 176 12.92 -18.25 -3.52
N THR A 177 13.52 -17.56 -2.57
CA THR A 177 14.91 -17.76 -2.18
C THR A 177 15.08 -19.10 -1.45
N LYS A 178 16.33 -19.58 -1.31
CA LYS A 178 16.65 -20.80 -0.54
C LYS A 178 16.11 -20.71 0.89
N VAL A 179 16.28 -19.56 1.55
CA VAL A 179 15.79 -19.32 2.92
C VAL A 179 14.26 -19.34 2.96
N HIS A 180 13.59 -18.76 1.97
CA HIS A 180 12.14 -18.76 1.87
C HIS A 180 11.56 -20.18 1.72
N LYS A 181 12.22 -21.03 0.90
CA LYS A 181 11.84 -22.45 0.76
C LYS A 181 11.98 -23.21 2.07
N LEU A 182 13.07 -22.96 2.79
CA LEU A 182 13.36 -23.62 4.07
C LEU A 182 12.31 -23.24 5.15
N LEU A 183 11.98 -21.94 5.26
CA LEU A 183 11.03 -21.44 6.25
C LEU A 183 9.59 -21.88 6.01
N LYS A 184 9.19 -22.07 4.75
CA LYS A 184 7.83 -22.50 4.36
C LYS A 184 7.72 -23.98 4.04
N GLU A 185 8.78 -24.77 4.27
CA GLU A 185 8.84 -26.21 3.97
C GLU A 185 8.34 -26.57 2.56
N GLY A 186 8.60 -25.69 1.58
CA GLY A 186 8.05 -25.80 0.23
C GLY A 186 9.12 -25.87 -0.84
N GLU A 187 9.05 -26.87 -1.73
CA GLU A 187 10.00 -27.07 -2.83
C GLU A 187 9.75 -26.17 -4.05
N ALA A 188 8.53 -25.63 -4.18
CA ALA A 188 8.16 -24.81 -5.33
C ALA A 188 9.12 -23.61 -5.50
N PRO A 189 9.61 -23.34 -6.73
CA PRO A 189 10.57 -22.26 -6.97
C PRO A 189 9.95 -20.86 -6.89
N TYR A 190 8.64 -20.75 -6.82
CA TYR A 190 7.90 -19.51 -6.76
C TYR A 190 6.73 -19.62 -5.78
N GLU A 191 6.16 -18.47 -5.45
CA GLU A 191 4.93 -18.30 -4.69
C GLU A 191 4.06 -17.27 -5.41
N ASP A 192 2.77 -17.53 -5.51
CA ASP A 192 1.79 -16.59 -6.03
C ASP A 192 1.18 -15.85 -4.85
N GLU A 193 1.64 -14.61 -4.63
CA GLU A 193 1.09 -13.73 -3.60
C GLU A 193 -0.25 -13.17 -4.08
N LYS A 194 -1.29 -13.40 -3.26
CA LYS A 194 -2.62 -12.85 -3.52
C LYS A 194 -2.84 -11.60 -2.68
N PHE A 195 -3.34 -10.54 -3.31
CA PHE A 195 -3.63 -9.28 -2.65
C PHE A 195 -4.90 -8.65 -3.20
N SER A 196 -5.54 -7.81 -2.39
CA SER A 196 -6.60 -6.89 -2.81
C SER A 196 -6.11 -5.46 -2.56
N TYR A 197 -6.52 -4.51 -3.38
CA TYR A 197 -6.04 -3.14 -3.22
C TYR A 197 -7.02 -2.11 -3.72
N ILE A 198 -6.81 -0.87 -3.31
CA ILE A 198 -7.46 0.31 -3.84
C ILE A 198 -6.46 1.46 -3.97
N ALA A 199 -6.55 2.17 -5.08
CA ALA A 199 -5.88 3.43 -5.29
C ALA A 199 -6.91 4.54 -5.45
N VAL A 200 -6.77 5.60 -4.66
CA VAL A 200 -7.66 6.77 -4.68
C VAL A 200 -6.86 8.06 -4.82
N SER A 201 -7.41 9.04 -5.53
CA SER A 201 -6.71 10.30 -5.82
C SER A 201 -7.55 11.52 -5.46
N LYS A 202 -6.84 12.57 -5.03
CA LYS A 202 -7.38 13.94 -4.92
C LYS A 202 -7.44 14.66 -6.27
N MET A 203 -6.66 14.18 -7.23
CA MET A 203 -6.66 14.72 -8.59
C MET A 203 -7.85 14.16 -9.38
N LYS A 204 -8.41 14.97 -10.26
CA LYS A 204 -9.37 14.45 -11.24
C LYS A 204 -8.63 13.54 -12.21
N THR A 205 -9.12 12.33 -12.38
CA THR A 205 -8.61 11.38 -13.39
C THR A 205 -9.46 11.52 -14.64
N ASP A 206 -8.84 11.55 -15.82
CA ASP A 206 -9.55 11.46 -17.10
C ASP A 206 -10.12 10.05 -17.23
N LYS A 207 -11.35 9.90 -16.74
CA LYS A 207 -12.09 8.62 -16.87
C LYS A 207 -12.54 8.49 -18.32
N LYS A 208 -11.99 7.51 -19.00
CA LYS A 208 -12.49 7.08 -20.32
C LYS A 208 -13.77 6.28 -20.18
#